data_712d8f840263b93bde48d4bc37e44ddf
#
_entry.id   712d8f840263b93bde48d4bc37e44ddf
#
_cell.length_a   1.000
_cell.length_b   1.000
_cell.length_c   1.000
_cell.angle_alpha   90.00
_cell.angle_beta   90.00
_cell.angle_gamma   90.00
#
_symmetry.space_group_name_H-M   'P 1'
#
loop_
_entity.id
_entity.type
_entity.pdbx_description
1 polymer ?
#
loop_
_entity_poly.entity_id
_entity_poly.type
_entity_poly.pdbx_seq_one_letter_code
_entity_poly.pdbx_strand_id
1 'polypeptide(L)' 'MHKKISIEQSKISDGINFVENGLAELKIAKKQRMKTMLVVEEALVKLTEHAESQDDQIGISLNKNLNRIYVNMTLRG' A
#
# COMPACT_ATOMS: atom_id res chain seq x y z
N MET A 1 -8.86 4.51 5.65
CA MET A 1 -8.58 4.78 4.24
C MET A 1 -8.44 3.49 3.48
N HIS A 2 -9.08 3.40 2.32
CA HIS A 2 -9.06 2.21 1.47
C HIS A 2 -8.80 2.58 0.02
N LYS A 3 -8.11 1.70 -0.69
CA LYS A 3 -7.95 1.80 -2.13
C LYS A 3 -7.80 0.42 -2.72
N LYS A 4 -8.39 0.21 -3.89
CA LYS A 4 -8.16 -0.99 -4.70
C LYS A 4 -7.37 -0.58 -5.93
N ILE A 5 -6.37 -1.36 -6.26
CA ILE A 5 -5.57 -1.13 -7.47
C ILE A 5 -5.50 -2.41 -8.28
N SER A 6 -5.35 -2.25 -9.59
CA SER A 6 -5.03 -3.35 -10.48
C SER A 6 -3.58 -3.77 -10.25
N ILE A 7 -3.24 -5.01 -10.61
CA ILE A 7 -1.87 -5.51 -10.51
C ILE A 7 -0.95 -5.00 -11.61
N GLU A 8 -1.47 -4.23 -12.56
CA GLU A 8 -0.66 -3.65 -13.62
C GLU A 8 0.40 -2.74 -13.02
N GLN A 9 1.61 -2.82 -13.57
CA GLN A 9 2.75 -2.06 -13.06
C GLN A 9 2.47 -0.56 -12.99
N SER A 10 1.74 -0.02 -13.97
CA SER A 10 1.36 1.40 -13.98
C SER A 10 0.46 1.78 -12.81
N LYS A 11 -0.29 0.82 -12.26
CA LYS A 11 -1.21 1.06 -11.15
C LYS A 11 -0.55 0.86 -9.78
N ILE A 12 0.59 0.20 -9.74
CA ILE A 12 1.33 0.02 -8.49
C ILE A 12 1.80 1.37 -7.94
N SER A 13 2.22 2.29 -8.82
CA SER A 13 2.58 3.63 -8.38
C SER A 13 1.41 4.38 -7.74
N ASP A 14 0.18 4.13 -8.20
CA ASP A 14 -1.02 4.71 -7.57
C ASP A 14 -1.18 4.21 -6.14
N GLY A 15 -0.92 2.92 -5.92
CA GLY A 15 -0.95 2.34 -4.58
C GLY A 15 0.11 2.94 -3.66
N ILE A 16 1.32 3.10 -4.17
CA ILE A 16 2.42 3.71 -3.43
C ILE A 16 2.07 5.14 -3.05
N ASN A 17 1.57 5.93 -4.01
CA ASN A 17 1.17 7.30 -3.76
C ASN A 17 0.02 7.39 -2.75
N PHE A 18 -0.92 6.46 -2.82
CA PHE A 18 -2.02 6.40 -1.85
C PHE A 18 -1.50 6.26 -0.43
N VAL A 19 -0.58 5.32 -0.19
CA VAL A 19 -0.03 5.09 1.14
C VAL A 19 0.79 6.30 1.58
N GLU A 20 1.64 6.83 0.70
CA GLU A 20 2.47 7.98 1.02
C GLU A 20 1.64 9.20 1.42
N ASN A 21 0.60 9.51 0.64
CA ASN A 21 -0.30 10.62 0.94
C ASN A 21 -1.09 10.37 2.23
N GLY A 22 -1.53 9.13 2.45
CA GLY A 22 -2.25 8.76 3.66
C GLY A 22 -1.38 8.93 4.91
N LEU A 23 -0.12 8.51 4.85
CA LEU A 23 0.82 8.68 5.96
C LEU A 23 1.05 10.16 6.25
N ALA A 24 1.14 10.99 5.21
CA ALA A 24 1.28 12.43 5.40
C ALA A 24 0.05 13.04 6.06
N GLU A 25 -1.16 12.63 5.65
CA GLU A 25 -2.40 13.08 6.26
C GLU A 25 -2.50 12.68 7.73
N LEU A 26 -2.00 11.51 8.09
CA LEU A 26 -1.98 11.04 9.46
C LEU A 26 -0.87 11.69 10.29
N LYS A 27 -0.13 12.63 9.69
CA LYS A 27 0.93 13.39 10.35
C LYS A 27 2.06 12.52 10.88
N ILE A 28 2.39 11.48 10.13
CA ILE A 28 3.50 10.60 10.49
C ILE A 28 4.81 11.30 10.15
N ALA A 29 5.79 11.21 11.05
CA ALA A 29 7.10 11.83 10.85
C ALA A 29 7.77 11.32 9.58
N LYS A 30 8.50 12.20 8.90
CA LYS A 30 9.13 11.87 7.61
C LYS A 30 10.00 10.62 7.67
N LYS A 31 10.81 10.47 8.72
CA LYS A 31 11.69 9.31 8.89
C LYS A 31 10.89 8.02 8.96
N GLN A 32 9.80 8.04 9.72
CA GLN A 32 8.90 6.89 9.85
C GLN A 32 8.22 6.58 8.52
N ARG A 33 7.79 7.62 7.80
CA ARG A 33 7.15 7.44 6.48
C ARG A 33 8.11 6.76 5.50
N MET A 34 9.36 7.20 5.47
CA MET A 34 10.36 6.62 4.56
C MET A 34 10.56 5.13 4.82
N LYS A 35 10.67 4.75 6.09
CA LYS A 35 10.82 3.33 6.47
C LYS A 35 9.60 2.52 6.06
N THR A 36 8.41 3.05 6.32
CA THR A 36 7.16 2.39 5.98
C THR A 36 7.04 2.21 4.47
N MET A 37 7.40 3.23 3.69
CA MET A 37 7.31 3.16 2.24
C MET A 37 8.23 2.09 1.63
N LEU A 38 9.41 1.88 2.19
CA LEU A 38 10.29 0.81 1.72
C LEU A 38 9.63 -0.56 1.86
N VAL A 39 8.98 -0.80 3.00
CA VAL A 39 8.28 -2.05 3.24
C VAL A 39 7.06 -2.19 2.32
N VAL A 40 6.32 -1.10 2.14
CA VAL A 40 5.12 -1.09 1.28
C VAL A 40 5.48 -1.40 -0.16
N GLU A 41 6.53 -0.78 -0.69
CA GLU A 41 6.97 -1.00 -2.06
C GLU A 41 7.34 -2.47 -2.28
N GLU A 42 8.12 -3.04 -1.37
CA GLU A 42 8.51 -4.45 -1.47
C GLU A 42 7.30 -5.37 -1.38
N ALA A 43 6.38 -5.10 -0.47
CA ALA A 43 5.19 -5.91 -0.30
C ALA A 43 4.30 -5.87 -1.54
N LEU A 44 4.13 -4.70 -2.17
CA LEU A 44 3.35 -4.57 -3.39
C LEU A 44 3.97 -5.37 -4.53
N VAL A 45 5.28 -5.32 -4.68
CA VAL A 45 5.98 -6.12 -5.71
C VAL A 45 5.74 -7.60 -5.48
N LYS A 46 5.87 -8.07 -4.25
CA LYS A 46 5.65 -9.49 -3.93
C LYS A 46 4.21 -9.92 -4.20
N LEU A 47 3.24 -9.09 -3.88
CA LEU A 47 1.84 -9.41 -4.15
C LEU A 47 1.57 -9.53 -5.65
N THR A 48 2.16 -8.66 -6.46
CA THR A 48 2.00 -8.77 -7.92
C THR A 48 2.63 -10.04 -8.46
N GLU A 49 3.72 -10.51 -7.88
CA GLU A 49 4.36 -11.77 -8.26
C GLU A 49 3.50 -12.98 -7.91
N HIS A 50 2.68 -12.89 -6.88
CA HIS A 50 1.78 -13.97 -6.47
C HIS A 50 0.43 -13.94 -7.17
N ALA A 51 0.12 -12.92 -7.94
CA ALA A 51 -1.15 -12.82 -8.64
C ALA A 51 -1.26 -13.92 -9.70
N GLU A 52 -2.42 -14.57 -9.76
CA GLU A 52 -2.69 -15.66 -10.70
C GLU A 52 -3.33 -15.18 -11.99
N SER A 53 -3.91 -14.00 -11.98
CA SER A 53 -4.61 -13.44 -13.14
C SER A 53 -4.38 -11.93 -13.19
N GLN A 54 -4.36 -11.37 -14.39
CA GLN A 54 -4.27 -9.92 -14.57
C GLN A 54 -5.50 -9.18 -14.06
N ASP A 55 -6.60 -9.90 -13.85
CA ASP A 55 -7.83 -9.34 -13.30
C ASP A 55 -7.79 -9.25 -11.77
N ASP A 56 -6.77 -9.82 -11.14
CA ASP A 56 -6.60 -9.73 -9.70
C ASP A 56 -6.38 -8.28 -9.28
N GLN A 57 -6.83 -7.97 -8.07
CA GLN A 57 -6.70 -6.63 -7.51
C GLN A 57 -6.02 -6.69 -6.15
N ILE A 58 -5.37 -5.61 -5.80
CA ILE A 58 -4.78 -5.45 -4.47
C ILE A 58 -5.61 -4.42 -3.71
N GLY A 59 -6.15 -4.84 -2.58
CA GLY A 59 -6.81 -3.94 -1.65
C GLY A 59 -5.79 -3.40 -0.66
N ILE A 60 -5.77 -2.09 -0.48
CA ILE A 60 -4.88 -1.44 0.47
C ILE A 60 -5.72 -0.70 1.49
N SER A 61 -5.46 -0.91 2.77
CA SER A 61 -6.07 -0.12 3.82
C SER A 61 -5.00 0.47 4.72
N LEU A 62 -5.26 1.67 5.20
CA LEU A 62 -4.34 2.42 6.03
C LEU A 62 -5.10 2.99 7.20
N ASN A 63 -4.67 2.67 8.42
CA ASN A 63 -5.30 3.13 9.65
C ASN A 63 -4.24 3.49 10.68
N LYS A 64 -4.60 4.45 11.52
CA LYS A 64 -3.80 4.81 12.68
C LYS A 64 -4.65 4.65 13.93
N ASN A 65 -4.09 3.95 14.92
CA ASN A 65 -4.75 3.81 16.23
C ASN A 65 -3.72 4.11 17.31
N LEU A 66 -3.97 5.16 18.09
CA LEU A 66 -3.00 5.68 19.05
C LEU A 66 -1.70 6.04 18.32
N ASN A 67 -0.59 5.42 18.69
CA ASN A 67 0.71 5.70 18.05
C ASN A 67 1.11 4.61 17.06
N ARG A 68 0.18 3.73 16.68
CA ARG A 68 0.47 2.64 15.76
C ARG A 68 -0.18 2.86 14.41
N ILE A 69 0.57 2.52 13.38
CA ILE A 69 0.10 2.59 12.00
C ILE A 69 -0.11 1.17 11.49
N TYR A 70 -1.24 0.94 10.85
CA TYR A 70 -1.59 -0.35 10.27
C TYR A 70 -1.77 -0.17 8.77
N VAL A 71 -0.95 -0.88 8.01
CA VAL A 71 -1.07 -0.93 6.55
C VAL A 71 -1.39 -2.38 6.20
N ASN A 72 -2.56 -2.62 5.66
CA ASN A 72 -2.98 -3.95 5.23
C ASN A 72 -3.08 -3.99 3.72
N MET A 73 -2.51 -5.02 3.13
CA MET A 73 -2.58 -5.24 1.69
C MET A 73 -3.07 -6.66 1.45
N THR A 74 -4.07 -6.80 0.60
CA THR A 74 -4.69 -8.09 0.32
C THR A 74 -4.82 -8.28 -1.18
N LEU A 75 -4.34 -9.41 -1.67
CA LEU A 75 -4.53 -9.80 -3.05
C LEU A 75 -5.89 -10.47 -3.20
N ARG A 76 -6.69 -10.01 -4.16
CA ARG A 76 -8.02 -10.53 -4.44
C ARG A 76 -8.12 -11.00 -5.87
N GLY A 77 -8.51 -12.23 -6.04
CA GLY A 77 -8.75 -12.81 -7.36
C GLY A 77 -10.17 -12.63 -7.85
#